data_0b461e2b4f7c1d6bb79178c528f57e82
#
_entry.id   0b461e2b4f7c1d6bb79178c528f57e82
#
_cell.length_a   1.000
_cell.length_b   1.000
_cell.length_c   1.000
_cell.angle_alpha   90.00
_cell.angle_beta   90.00
_cell.angle_gamma   90.00
#
_symmetry.space_group_name_H-M   'P 1'
#
loop_
_entity.id
_entity.type
_entity.pdbx_description
1 polymer ?
#
loop_
_entity_poly.entity_id
_entity_poly.type
_entity_poly.pdbx_seq_one_letter_code
_entity_poly.pdbx_strand_id
1 'polypeptide(L)'
;FSASHTMRVAQGLYEDGAITYMRTDGVQMDHSAISAARKTISDRFDSGYLPEKPRVYQTKAKNAQEAHEAIRPTDFGKDKAGSGDHGRLYDLIYKRAMASQMASARMERTTIDMLDGTGQTTLRATGQVMKFPGFLAVYEEGLDDTESEDGAILPPMSVGDTPAKHGVEKIQHFTQPPPRFSEATLVKRLEELGIGRPSTYASTIQVLKDRTYVRVEKNRFFAEESGRLLTAFLERFFERYVAYDYTAGLEDQLDEISGGRADWQTFLESFWRDFKPKTAEVMEQKPSEVTAELDIFLSPYLFPEREDGTDPRVCPKCGEGRLALRGGKFGAFVACSNYPDCKYTRKFAQPGGENGEDTGPELLGQHPDTGINIERKSGRFGPYFEMGEGKEAKRASIPKDLPAEDIGLEWAVKLLSLPRTVGTHPESGEPITASIGRYGPYLAHAGKYARLQSTTEVFETGMNSAVAKLAEAAANPGRGRGAARAPLKELGKHPRTEAEIKLMEGRFGPYVTDGTTNATLPKSVAPDALTLEEAAQLIDARAAMPSKGKKKVALKKKVAPKKKAAGKPKAAAKPKSKAKAAE
;
A
#
# COMPACT_ATOMS: atom_id res chain seq x y z
N PHE A 1 -5.88 6.01 -12.32
CA PHE A 1 -4.58 6.32 -11.72
C PHE A 1 -4.67 6.23 -10.20
N SER A 2 -3.58 5.80 -9.52
CA SER A 2 -3.47 5.97 -8.07
C SER A 2 -3.21 7.43 -7.72
N ALA A 3 -3.52 7.85 -6.49
CA ALA A 3 -3.27 9.21 -6.02
C ALA A 3 -1.80 9.64 -6.20
N SER A 4 -0.85 8.77 -5.82
CA SER A 4 0.58 9.04 -5.99
C SER A 4 1.02 9.14 -7.46
N HIS A 5 0.41 8.35 -8.34
CA HIS A 5 0.69 8.42 -9.78
C HIS A 5 0.10 9.69 -10.39
N THR A 6 -1.15 10.02 -10.05
CA THR A 6 -1.80 11.27 -10.48
C THR A 6 -0.98 12.49 -10.10
N MET A 7 -0.49 12.56 -8.85
CA MET A 7 0.33 13.68 -8.38
C MET A 7 1.66 13.78 -9.11
N ARG A 8 2.27 12.65 -9.49
CA ARG A 8 3.53 12.65 -10.27
C ARG A 8 3.32 13.16 -11.70
N VAL A 9 2.24 12.70 -12.35
CA VAL A 9 1.89 13.14 -13.71
C VAL A 9 1.50 14.62 -13.71
N ALA A 10 0.72 15.08 -12.73
CA ALA A 10 0.35 16.48 -12.58
C ALA A 10 1.57 17.38 -12.31
N GLN A 11 2.54 16.90 -11.52
CA GLN A 11 3.80 17.61 -11.29
C GLN A 11 4.55 17.83 -12.62
N GLY A 12 4.65 16.80 -13.48
CA GLY A 12 5.27 16.94 -14.80
C GLY A 12 4.55 17.96 -15.68
N LEU A 13 3.20 17.92 -15.74
CA LEU A 13 2.42 18.91 -16.51
C LEU A 13 2.60 20.34 -16.00
N TYR A 14 2.74 20.53 -14.69
CA TYR A 14 3.04 21.83 -14.09
C TYR A 14 4.45 22.30 -14.44
N GLU A 15 5.46 21.45 -14.33
CA GLU A 15 6.86 21.76 -14.68
C GLU A 15 7.02 22.09 -16.16
N ASP A 16 6.23 21.46 -17.04
CA ASP A 16 6.15 21.76 -18.47
C ASP A 16 5.36 23.06 -18.76
N GLY A 17 4.80 23.70 -17.74
CA GLY A 17 3.99 24.92 -17.88
C GLY A 17 2.63 24.69 -18.54
N ALA A 18 2.15 23.45 -18.61
CA ALA A 18 0.88 23.11 -19.26
C ALA A 18 -0.35 23.39 -18.37
N ILE A 19 -0.21 23.26 -17.05
CA ILE A 19 -1.27 23.50 -16.06
C ILE A 19 -0.80 24.42 -14.94
N THR A 20 -1.74 24.98 -14.19
CA THR A 20 -1.49 25.68 -12.92
C THR A 20 -1.03 24.70 -11.83
N TYR A 21 -0.60 25.22 -10.69
CA TYR A 21 -0.09 24.38 -9.59
C TYR A 21 -1.14 23.40 -9.07
N MET A 22 -0.78 22.13 -8.99
CA MET A 22 -1.71 21.04 -8.72
C MET A 22 -1.98 20.76 -7.24
N ARG A 23 -1.18 21.30 -6.31
CA ARG A 23 -1.40 21.12 -4.86
C ARG A 23 -2.13 22.33 -4.31
N THR A 24 -3.38 22.49 -4.69
CA THR A 24 -4.23 23.62 -4.31
C THR A 24 -5.61 23.14 -3.90
N ASP A 25 -6.21 23.83 -2.98
CA ASP A 25 -7.63 23.78 -2.61
C ASP A 25 -8.41 24.97 -3.20
N GLY A 26 -7.73 25.86 -3.94
CA GLY A 26 -8.32 26.99 -4.65
C GLY A 26 -9.25 26.53 -5.77
N VAL A 27 -10.45 27.10 -5.83
CA VAL A 27 -11.45 26.85 -6.89
C VAL A 27 -11.67 28.08 -7.76
N GLN A 28 -11.02 29.19 -7.46
CA GLN A 28 -11.12 30.45 -8.22
C GLN A 28 -10.14 30.45 -9.40
N MET A 29 -10.52 31.10 -10.46
CA MET A 29 -9.65 31.36 -11.63
C MET A 29 -9.47 32.86 -11.82
N ASP A 30 -8.30 33.26 -12.33
CA ASP A 30 -8.05 34.65 -12.74
C ASP A 30 -9.04 35.09 -13.83
N HIS A 31 -9.37 36.37 -13.84
CA HIS A 31 -10.30 36.93 -14.82
C HIS A 31 -9.84 36.75 -16.27
N SER A 32 -8.53 36.81 -16.54
CA SER A 32 -7.97 36.58 -17.86
C SER A 32 -8.18 35.14 -18.32
N ALA A 33 -8.00 34.16 -17.41
CA ALA A 33 -8.26 32.76 -17.66
C ALA A 33 -9.74 32.48 -17.92
N ILE A 34 -10.64 33.05 -17.13
CA ILE A 34 -12.08 32.97 -17.35
C ILE A 34 -12.44 33.53 -18.75
N SER A 35 -11.89 34.68 -19.10
CA SER A 35 -12.11 35.32 -20.42
C SER A 35 -11.60 34.44 -21.56
N ALA A 36 -10.44 33.82 -21.41
CA ALA A 36 -9.87 32.90 -22.40
C ALA A 36 -10.70 31.63 -22.55
N ALA A 37 -11.15 31.03 -21.45
CA ALA A 37 -12.04 29.88 -21.46
C ALA A 37 -13.36 30.20 -22.17
N ARG A 38 -13.99 31.31 -21.83
CA ARG A 38 -15.24 31.76 -22.43
C ARG A 38 -15.12 32.05 -23.92
N LYS A 39 -14.00 32.66 -24.34
CA LYS A 39 -13.70 32.85 -25.77
C LYS A 39 -13.62 31.50 -26.48
N THR A 40 -12.86 30.55 -25.94
CA THR A 40 -12.73 29.21 -26.52
C THR A 40 -14.08 28.48 -26.61
N ILE A 41 -14.97 28.63 -25.61
CA ILE A 41 -16.32 28.09 -25.66
C ILE A 41 -17.11 28.72 -26.80
N SER A 42 -17.07 30.06 -26.94
CA SER A 42 -17.75 30.78 -28.00
C SER A 42 -17.25 30.40 -29.41
N ASP A 43 -15.95 30.11 -29.53
CA ASP A 43 -15.32 29.73 -30.81
C ASP A 43 -15.65 28.27 -31.21
N ARG A 44 -15.97 27.39 -30.26
CA ARG A 44 -16.15 25.95 -30.50
C ARG A 44 -17.58 25.44 -30.38
N PHE A 45 -18.46 26.19 -29.73
CA PHE A 45 -19.83 25.79 -29.45
C PHE A 45 -20.83 26.89 -29.80
N ASP A 46 -22.09 26.50 -29.99
CA ASP A 46 -23.17 27.45 -30.23
C ASP A 46 -23.38 28.38 -29.02
N SER A 47 -24.00 29.54 -29.27
CA SER A 47 -24.24 30.56 -28.25
C SER A 47 -24.98 30.06 -26.99
N GLY A 48 -25.78 29.01 -27.10
CA GLY A 48 -26.48 28.39 -25.96
C GLY A 48 -25.55 27.73 -24.92
N TYR A 49 -24.31 27.39 -25.29
CA TYR A 49 -23.35 26.77 -24.38
C TYR A 49 -22.61 27.77 -23.49
N LEU A 50 -22.68 29.06 -23.83
CA LEU A 50 -22.01 30.12 -23.05
C LEU A 50 -23.03 30.84 -22.17
N PRO A 51 -22.97 30.74 -20.83
CA PRO A 51 -23.87 31.48 -19.96
C PRO A 51 -23.63 32.99 -20.08
N GLU A 52 -24.66 33.79 -19.90
CA GLU A 52 -24.62 35.26 -20.03
C GLU A 52 -23.52 35.87 -19.14
N LYS A 53 -23.43 35.41 -17.89
CA LYS A 53 -22.45 35.88 -16.92
C LYS A 53 -21.35 34.81 -16.70
N PRO A 54 -20.08 35.21 -16.47
CA PRO A 54 -19.06 34.32 -16.03
C PRO A 54 -19.44 33.57 -14.75
N ARG A 55 -19.09 32.30 -14.65
CA ARG A 55 -19.24 31.54 -13.41
C ARG A 55 -18.05 31.82 -12.51
N VAL A 56 -18.34 32.28 -11.30
CA VAL A 56 -17.33 32.55 -10.27
C VAL A 56 -17.54 31.56 -9.14
N TYR A 57 -16.48 30.87 -8.76
CA TYR A 57 -16.44 29.94 -7.65
C TYR A 57 -15.66 30.55 -6.50
N GLN A 58 -16.11 30.32 -5.28
CA GLN A 58 -15.44 30.78 -4.08
C GLN A 58 -14.98 29.57 -3.25
N THR A 59 -13.75 29.63 -2.78
CA THR A 59 -13.21 28.62 -1.89
C THR A 59 -13.90 28.71 -0.53
N LYS A 60 -14.34 27.57 0.00
CA LYS A 60 -15.00 27.49 1.31
C LYS A 60 -14.00 27.51 2.48
N ALA A 61 -12.75 27.13 2.23
CA ALA A 61 -11.70 27.12 3.23
C ALA A 61 -11.37 28.54 3.67
N LYS A 62 -11.36 28.79 4.99
CA LYS A 62 -11.08 30.12 5.60
C LYS A 62 -9.67 30.64 5.28
N ASN A 63 -8.75 29.74 4.97
CA ASN A 63 -7.37 29.98 4.60
C ASN A 63 -6.97 29.10 3.41
N ALA A 64 -7.75 29.16 2.33
CA ALA A 64 -7.20 28.74 1.05
C ALA A 64 -5.81 29.36 0.95
N GLN A 65 -4.79 28.57 0.59
CA GLN A 65 -3.45 29.13 0.33
C GLN A 65 -3.66 30.22 -0.73
N GLU A 66 -3.83 31.44 -0.27
CA GLU A 66 -4.48 32.57 -0.95
C GLU A 66 -3.86 32.95 -2.30
N ALA A 67 -2.67 32.41 -2.58
CA ALA A 67 -1.92 32.65 -3.80
C ALA A 67 -2.20 31.63 -4.92
N HIS A 68 -2.97 30.56 -4.68
CA HIS A 68 -3.15 29.49 -5.67
C HIS A 68 -4.51 29.59 -6.34
N GLU A 69 -4.51 29.42 -7.66
CA GLU A 69 -5.71 29.25 -8.47
C GLU A 69 -6.19 27.79 -8.49
N ALA A 70 -7.38 27.57 -9.07
CA ALA A 70 -7.86 26.25 -9.45
C ALA A 70 -6.89 25.56 -10.45
N ILE A 71 -6.86 24.23 -10.44
CA ILE A 71 -6.10 23.45 -11.42
C ILE A 71 -6.77 23.62 -12.79
N ARG A 72 -6.07 24.22 -13.73
CA ARG A 72 -6.54 24.54 -15.08
C ARG A 72 -5.41 24.51 -16.09
N PRO A 73 -5.70 24.42 -17.41
CA PRO A 73 -4.71 24.68 -18.43
C PRO A 73 -4.21 26.13 -18.35
N THR A 74 -2.93 26.35 -18.60
CA THR A 74 -2.35 27.69 -18.70
C THR A 74 -2.80 28.44 -19.95
N ASP A 75 -3.15 27.67 -21.02
CA ASP A 75 -3.61 28.19 -22.28
C ASP A 75 -4.85 27.39 -22.77
N PHE A 76 -6.03 28.01 -22.74
CA PHE A 76 -7.27 27.40 -23.22
C PHE A 76 -7.33 27.22 -24.74
N GLY A 77 -6.43 27.82 -25.50
CA GLY A 77 -6.30 27.57 -26.94
C GLY A 77 -5.69 26.22 -27.26
N LYS A 78 -4.98 25.59 -26.31
CA LYS A 78 -4.32 24.30 -26.46
C LYS A 78 -5.17 23.20 -25.79
N ASP A 79 -5.87 22.42 -26.60
CA ASP A 79 -6.70 21.31 -26.12
C ASP A 79 -5.93 20.02 -25.85
N LYS A 80 -4.65 19.98 -26.15
CA LYS A 80 -3.75 18.84 -25.92
C LYS A 80 -2.39 19.29 -25.42
N ALA A 81 -1.86 18.59 -24.42
CA ALA A 81 -0.50 18.72 -23.94
C ALA A 81 0.02 17.36 -23.44
N GLY A 82 1.30 17.09 -23.68
CA GLY A 82 1.92 15.83 -23.33
C GLY A 82 1.43 14.63 -24.15
N SER A 83 1.91 13.44 -23.79
CA SER A 83 1.52 12.17 -24.40
C SER A 83 1.32 11.10 -23.30
N GLY A 84 0.71 9.98 -23.62
CA GLY A 84 0.44 8.91 -22.65
C GLY A 84 -0.35 9.41 -21.45
N ASP A 85 0.14 9.16 -20.25
CA ASP A 85 -0.57 9.54 -19.00
C ASP A 85 -0.64 11.06 -18.79
N HIS A 86 0.36 11.83 -19.25
CA HIS A 86 0.32 13.30 -19.23
C HIS A 86 -0.82 13.82 -20.13
N GLY A 87 -0.94 13.28 -21.36
CA GLY A 87 -2.02 13.67 -22.26
C GLY A 87 -3.40 13.33 -21.70
N ARG A 88 -3.56 12.17 -21.07
CA ARG A 88 -4.83 11.76 -20.44
C ARG A 88 -5.23 12.66 -19.28
N LEU A 89 -4.28 12.99 -18.41
CA LEU A 89 -4.57 13.87 -17.26
C LEU A 89 -4.82 15.30 -17.71
N TYR A 90 -4.06 15.79 -18.69
CA TYR A 90 -4.28 17.12 -19.27
C TYR A 90 -5.67 17.25 -19.89
N ASP A 91 -6.10 16.26 -20.68
CA ASP A 91 -7.45 16.24 -21.28
C ASP A 91 -8.55 16.34 -20.24
N LEU A 92 -8.40 15.59 -19.13
CA LEU A 92 -9.35 15.65 -18.00
C LEU A 92 -9.38 17.04 -17.36
N ILE A 93 -8.22 17.62 -17.06
CA ILE A 93 -8.11 18.98 -16.48
C ILE A 93 -8.69 20.02 -17.42
N TYR A 94 -8.36 19.95 -18.71
CA TYR A 94 -8.84 20.85 -19.75
C TYR A 94 -10.37 20.81 -19.82
N LYS A 95 -10.96 19.62 -19.95
CA LYS A 95 -12.39 19.42 -20.04
C LYS A 95 -13.12 19.90 -18.77
N ARG A 96 -12.58 19.60 -17.60
CA ARG A 96 -13.17 20.05 -16.32
C ARG A 96 -13.15 21.58 -16.20
N ALA A 97 -12.02 22.22 -16.55
CA ALA A 97 -11.89 23.67 -16.51
C ALA A 97 -12.81 24.35 -17.53
N MET A 98 -12.92 23.84 -18.75
CA MET A 98 -13.86 24.31 -19.78
C MET A 98 -15.31 24.17 -19.28
N ALA A 99 -15.70 22.99 -18.83
CA ALA A 99 -17.05 22.68 -18.35
C ALA A 99 -17.46 23.61 -17.19
N SER A 100 -16.52 24.03 -16.35
CA SER A 100 -16.78 24.95 -15.25
C SER A 100 -17.32 26.32 -15.72
N GLN A 101 -17.01 26.74 -16.95
CA GLN A 101 -17.48 28.00 -17.53
C GLN A 101 -18.62 27.84 -18.53
N MET A 102 -19.11 26.60 -18.78
CA MET A 102 -20.21 26.33 -19.70
C MET A 102 -21.60 26.43 -19.04
N ALA A 103 -22.61 26.52 -19.86
CA ALA A 103 -24.01 26.50 -19.44
C ALA A 103 -24.39 25.14 -18.82
N SER A 104 -25.32 25.14 -17.88
CA SER A 104 -25.84 23.92 -17.26
C SER A 104 -26.57 23.05 -18.27
N ALA A 105 -26.47 21.74 -18.11
CA ALA A 105 -27.34 20.80 -18.82
C ALA A 105 -28.81 21.02 -18.42
N ARG A 106 -29.72 20.77 -19.34
CA ARG A 106 -31.17 20.80 -19.11
C ARG A 106 -31.74 19.41 -19.35
N MET A 107 -32.28 18.83 -18.27
CA MET A 107 -32.94 17.54 -18.30
C MET A 107 -34.44 17.72 -18.14
N GLU A 108 -35.21 16.98 -18.88
CA GLU A 108 -36.67 16.86 -18.69
C GLU A 108 -36.93 15.52 -18.00
N ARG A 109 -37.44 15.57 -16.79
CA ARG A 109 -37.83 14.38 -16.03
C ARG A 109 -39.35 14.20 -16.11
N THR A 110 -39.77 13.08 -16.65
CA THR A 110 -41.17 12.70 -16.74
C THR A 110 -41.46 11.63 -15.70
N THR A 111 -42.52 11.84 -14.92
CA THR A 111 -43.07 10.84 -13.99
C THR A 111 -44.51 10.51 -14.41
N ILE A 112 -44.79 9.23 -14.57
CA ILE A 112 -46.10 8.72 -14.93
C ILE A 112 -46.64 7.90 -13.76
N ASP A 113 -47.74 8.31 -13.18
CA ASP A 113 -48.48 7.56 -12.16
C ASP A 113 -49.66 6.86 -12.81
N MET A 114 -49.66 5.54 -12.75
CA MET A 114 -50.72 4.70 -13.30
C MET A 114 -51.51 4.07 -12.16
N LEU A 115 -52.84 4.31 -12.14
CA LEU A 115 -53.74 3.70 -11.18
C LEU A 115 -54.30 2.40 -11.76
N ASP A 116 -54.45 1.39 -10.94
CA ASP A 116 -55.18 0.19 -11.32
C ASP A 116 -56.72 0.50 -11.47
N GLY A 117 -57.49 -0.42 -12.06
CA GLY A 117 -58.91 -0.24 -12.25
C GLY A 117 -59.71 -0.10 -10.95
N THR A 118 -59.15 -0.40 -9.79
CA THR A 118 -59.75 -0.24 -8.46
C THR A 118 -59.36 1.06 -7.79
N GLY A 119 -58.33 1.76 -8.28
CA GLY A 119 -57.75 2.95 -7.67
C GLY A 119 -56.99 2.71 -6.38
N GLN A 120 -56.71 1.44 -6.01
CA GLN A 120 -56.02 1.08 -4.77
C GLN A 120 -54.50 0.93 -4.94
N THR A 121 -54.04 0.64 -6.16
CA THR A 121 -52.63 0.43 -6.45
C THR A 121 -52.13 1.46 -7.44
N THR A 122 -51.06 2.16 -7.08
CA THR A 122 -50.38 3.10 -7.96
C THR A 122 -49.04 2.51 -8.40
N LEU A 123 -48.82 2.43 -9.71
CA LEU A 123 -47.53 2.11 -10.32
C LEU A 123 -46.91 3.40 -10.81
N ARG A 124 -45.63 3.62 -10.48
CA ARG A 124 -44.88 4.81 -10.90
C ARG A 124 -43.76 4.45 -11.84
N ALA A 125 -43.69 5.10 -12.98
CA ALA A 125 -42.57 5.06 -13.90
C ALA A 125 -41.93 6.45 -13.97
N THR A 126 -40.59 6.50 -13.92
CA THR A 126 -39.82 7.73 -14.06
C THR A 126 -38.85 7.57 -15.20
N GLY A 127 -38.80 8.56 -16.10
CA GLY A 127 -37.84 8.62 -17.18
C GLY A 127 -37.20 10.00 -17.28
N GLN A 128 -36.03 10.08 -17.93
CA GLN A 128 -35.32 11.33 -18.10
C GLN A 128 -34.84 11.47 -19.54
N VAL A 129 -34.97 12.65 -20.10
CA VAL A 129 -34.49 12.98 -21.45
C VAL A 129 -33.62 14.23 -21.37
N MET A 130 -32.43 14.15 -21.96
CA MET A 130 -31.55 15.30 -22.10
C MET A 130 -32.04 16.22 -23.21
N LYS A 131 -32.53 17.43 -22.88
CA LYS A 131 -33.00 18.44 -23.84
C LYS A 131 -31.84 19.31 -24.34
N PHE A 132 -30.88 19.56 -23.50
CA PHE A 132 -29.69 20.33 -23.82
C PHE A 132 -28.49 19.82 -22.98
N PRO A 133 -27.41 19.40 -23.60
CA PRO A 133 -26.29 18.78 -22.87
C PRO A 133 -25.49 19.80 -22.05
N GLY A 134 -25.43 21.08 -22.45
CA GLY A 134 -24.62 22.07 -21.72
C GLY A 134 -23.17 21.59 -21.49
N PHE A 135 -22.67 21.69 -20.26
CA PHE A 135 -21.31 21.27 -19.91
C PHE A 135 -21.06 19.76 -20.09
N LEU A 136 -22.11 18.93 -20.06
CA LEU A 136 -22.00 17.48 -20.30
C LEU A 136 -21.52 17.15 -21.72
N ALA A 137 -21.62 18.08 -22.67
CA ALA A 137 -21.03 17.90 -23.99
C ALA A 137 -19.49 17.78 -23.98
N VAL A 138 -18.84 18.23 -22.90
CA VAL A 138 -17.38 18.24 -22.76
C VAL A 138 -16.92 17.35 -21.61
N TYR A 139 -17.65 17.34 -20.50
CA TYR A 139 -17.22 16.69 -19.27
C TYR A 139 -18.37 15.98 -18.58
N GLU A 140 -18.19 14.70 -18.36
CA GLU A 140 -19.03 13.86 -17.52
C GLU A 140 -18.16 13.29 -16.39
N GLU A 141 -18.60 13.45 -15.15
CA GLU A 141 -17.86 12.96 -14.00
C GLU A 141 -18.08 11.45 -13.85
N GLY A 142 -16.99 10.69 -13.94
CA GLY A 142 -16.99 9.26 -13.63
C GLY A 142 -17.15 9.06 -12.12
N LEU A 143 -18.17 8.29 -11.72
CA LEU A 143 -18.44 7.94 -10.35
C LEU A 143 -18.02 6.48 -10.10
N ASP A 144 -17.21 6.25 -9.06
CA ASP A 144 -16.75 4.90 -8.69
C ASP A 144 -17.89 4.00 -8.14
N ASP A 145 -18.98 4.60 -7.66
CA ASP A 145 -19.97 3.96 -6.79
C ASP A 145 -21.42 4.04 -7.29
N THR A 146 -21.69 4.57 -8.47
CA THR A 146 -23.04 4.62 -9.03
C THR A 146 -23.27 3.51 -10.04
N GLU A 147 -24.25 2.65 -9.75
CA GLU A 147 -24.99 2.01 -10.82
C GLU A 147 -25.71 3.15 -11.58
N SER A 148 -25.37 3.33 -12.83
CA SER A 148 -26.10 4.26 -13.70
C SER A 148 -27.54 3.77 -13.73
N GLU A 149 -28.45 4.45 -13.02
CA GLU A 149 -29.85 4.40 -13.39
C GLU A 149 -29.93 5.07 -14.78
N ASP A 150 -29.69 4.30 -15.82
CA ASP A 150 -29.98 4.71 -17.18
C ASP A 150 -31.46 5.11 -17.20
N GLY A 151 -31.69 6.41 -17.19
CA GLY A 151 -33.04 6.96 -17.14
C GLY A 151 -33.82 6.40 -18.31
N ALA A 152 -34.78 5.52 -18.03
CA ALA A 152 -35.63 4.95 -19.05
C ALA A 152 -36.30 6.10 -19.83
N ILE A 153 -36.28 6.02 -21.17
CA ILE A 153 -37.02 6.94 -22.00
C ILE A 153 -38.47 6.45 -21.98
N LEU A 154 -39.34 7.22 -21.34
CA LEU A 154 -40.74 6.91 -21.32
C LEU A 154 -41.41 7.34 -22.63
N PRO A 155 -42.39 6.56 -23.14
CA PRO A 155 -43.20 6.98 -24.28
C PRO A 155 -44.03 8.23 -23.93
N PRO A 156 -44.37 9.06 -24.91
CA PRO A 156 -45.28 10.19 -24.68
C PRO A 156 -46.63 9.65 -24.24
N MET A 157 -47.14 10.12 -23.11
CA MET A 157 -48.45 9.76 -22.56
C MET A 157 -49.15 11.00 -22.04
N SER A 158 -50.48 10.97 -22.13
CA SER A 158 -51.40 12.01 -21.66
C SER A 158 -52.19 11.52 -20.46
N VAL A 159 -52.67 12.47 -19.65
CA VAL A 159 -53.58 12.13 -18.54
C VAL A 159 -54.85 11.50 -19.08
N GLY A 160 -55.19 10.31 -18.60
CA GLY A 160 -56.34 9.52 -19.05
C GLY A 160 -56.00 8.41 -20.04
N ASP A 161 -54.74 8.33 -20.52
CA ASP A 161 -54.32 7.21 -21.34
C ASP A 161 -54.35 5.90 -20.54
N THR A 162 -54.75 4.82 -21.19
CA THR A 162 -54.85 3.49 -20.57
C THR A 162 -53.87 2.55 -21.23
N PRO A 163 -52.66 2.38 -20.63
CA PRO A 163 -51.66 1.46 -21.18
C PRO A 163 -52.10 0.01 -21.05
N ALA A 164 -51.79 -0.79 -22.09
CA ALA A 164 -52.09 -2.21 -22.08
C ALA A 164 -51.12 -2.94 -21.15
N LYS A 165 -51.63 -3.73 -20.21
CA LYS A 165 -50.84 -4.58 -19.33
C LYS A 165 -50.39 -5.85 -20.04
N HIS A 166 -49.10 -6.03 -20.27
CA HIS A 166 -48.53 -7.25 -20.86
C HIS A 166 -48.09 -8.28 -19.82
N GLY A 167 -47.63 -7.82 -18.64
CA GLY A 167 -47.18 -8.70 -17.58
C GLY A 167 -46.83 -7.92 -16.31
N VAL A 168 -46.63 -8.65 -15.22
CA VAL A 168 -46.11 -8.12 -13.97
C VAL A 168 -44.99 -9.04 -13.51
N GLU A 169 -43.80 -8.53 -13.41
CA GLU A 169 -42.65 -9.24 -12.87
C GLU A 169 -42.38 -8.75 -11.45
N LYS A 170 -42.09 -9.69 -10.55
CA LYS A 170 -41.71 -9.39 -9.16
C LYS A 170 -40.23 -9.58 -9.02
N ILE A 171 -39.51 -8.51 -8.72
CA ILE A 171 -38.08 -8.55 -8.48
C ILE A 171 -37.84 -8.18 -7.01
N GLN A 172 -37.12 -9.06 -6.29
CA GLN A 172 -36.74 -8.77 -4.91
C GLN A 172 -35.39 -8.04 -4.93
N HIS A 173 -35.36 -6.88 -4.28
CA HIS A 173 -34.16 -6.09 -4.09
C HIS A 173 -33.78 -6.08 -2.60
N PHE A 174 -32.49 -6.12 -2.33
CA PHE A 174 -31.95 -5.98 -0.98
C PHE A 174 -31.12 -4.72 -0.91
N THR A 175 -31.19 -4.01 0.21
CA THR A 175 -30.29 -2.89 0.48
C THR A 175 -28.86 -3.37 0.53
N GLN A 176 -27.98 -2.69 -0.18
CA GLN A 176 -26.55 -2.99 -0.17
C GLN A 176 -25.85 -2.14 0.90
N PRO A 177 -24.80 -2.67 1.56
CA PRO A 177 -23.98 -1.85 2.44
C PRO A 177 -23.25 -0.77 1.63
N PRO A 178 -22.81 0.33 2.29
CA PRO A 178 -22.00 1.33 1.61
C PRO A 178 -20.75 0.68 0.98
N PRO A 179 -20.37 1.08 -0.22
CA PRO A 179 -19.19 0.53 -0.90
C PRO A 179 -17.92 0.86 -0.12
N ARG A 180 -16.90 0.00 -0.25
CA ARG A 180 -15.58 0.28 0.33
C ARG A 180 -14.95 1.47 -0.37
N PHE A 181 -14.15 2.24 0.35
CA PHE A 181 -13.43 3.37 -0.23
C PHE A 181 -12.47 2.94 -1.34
N SER A 182 -12.50 3.69 -2.44
CA SER A 182 -11.38 3.79 -3.37
C SER A 182 -10.41 4.89 -2.92
N GLU A 183 -9.25 5.05 -3.58
CA GLU A 183 -8.36 6.18 -3.27
C GLU A 183 -9.09 7.53 -3.49
N ALA A 184 -9.88 7.65 -4.55
CA ALA A 184 -10.63 8.86 -4.87
C ALA A 184 -11.73 9.17 -3.84
N THR A 185 -12.56 8.17 -3.50
CA THR A 185 -13.64 8.37 -2.53
C THR A 185 -13.11 8.60 -1.10
N LEU A 186 -11.95 8.04 -0.75
CA LEU A 186 -11.29 8.33 0.52
C LEU A 186 -10.77 9.78 0.57
N VAL A 187 -10.11 10.27 -0.50
CA VAL A 187 -9.66 11.67 -0.58
C VAL A 187 -10.85 12.61 -0.47
N LYS A 188 -11.94 12.35 -1.21
CA LYS A 188 -13.17 13.14 -1.13
C LYS A 188 -13.71 13.17 0.31
N ARG A 189 -13.72 12.03 1.01
CA ARG A 189 -14.19 11.96 2.39
C ARG A 189 -13.30 12.72 3.37
N LEU A 190 -11.98 12.66 3.19
CA LEU A 190 -11.02 13.44 3.99
C LEU A 190 -11.22 14.95 3.78
N GLU A 191 -11.44 15.37 2.54
CA GLU A 191 -11.73 16.76 2.20
C GLU A 191 -13.05 17.25 2.84
N GLU A 192 -14.12 16.46 2.74
CA GLU A 192 -15.42 16.75 3.37
C GLU A 192 -15.31 16.92 4.90
N LEU A 193 -14.43 16.17 5.54
CA LEU A 193 -14.18 16.21 6.97
C LEU A 193 -13.16 17.28 7.39
N GLY A 194 -12.50 17.96 6.46
CA GLY A 194 -11.44 18.92 6.74
C GLY A 194 -10.13 18.30 7.23
N ILE A 195 -9.93 16.99 6.98
CA ILE A 195 -8.77 16.21 7.42
C ILE A 195 -7.71 16.17 6.33
N GLY A 196 -6.53 16.73 6.61
CA GLY A 196 -5.43 16.81 5.65
C GLY A 196 -5.60 17.95 4.64
N ARG A 197 -4.67 18.04 3.71
CA ARG A 197 -4.61 19.06 2.66
C ARG A 197 -4.17 18.42 1.35
N PRO A 198 -4.33 19.07 0.18
CA PRO A 198 -3.91 18.54 -1.11
C PRO A 198 -2.46 18.04 -1.15
N SER A 199 -1.58 18.61 -0.32
CA SER A 199 -0.19 18.19 -0.20
C SER A 199 0.02 16.87 0.56
N THR A 200 -0.96 16.44 1.40
CA THR A 200 -0.81 15.30 2.31
C THR A 200 -1.62 14.06 1.92
N TYR A 201 -2.69 14.18 1.13
CA TYR A 201 -3.57 13.05 0.80
C TYR A 201 -2.83 11.86 0.19
N ALA A 202 -2.04 12.10 -0.87
CA ALA A 202 -1.33 11.02 -1.55
C ALA A 202 -0.30 10.33 -0.65
N SER A 203 0.43 11.09 0.19
CA SER A 203 1.41 10.54 1.13
C SER A 203 0.76 9.74 2.24
N THR A 204 -0.39 10.19 2.75
CA THR A 204 -1.17 9.48 3.77
C THR A 204 -1.64 8.12 3.24
N ILE A 205 -2.24 8.09 2.05
CA ILE A 205 -2.67 6.84 1.40
C ILE A 205 -1.48 5.91 1.18
N GLN A 206 -0.33 6.46 0.74
CA GLN A 206 0.87 5.65 0.52
C GLN A 206 1.38 5.03 1.84
N VAL A 207 1.36 5.78 2.95
CA VAL A 207 1.75 5.25 4.28
C VAL A 207 0.85 4.10 4.72
N LEU A 208 -0.47 4.19 4.50
CA LEU A 208 -1.41 3.11 4.84
C LEU A 208 -1.04 1.81 4.09
N LYS A 209 -0.68 1.92 2.82
CA LYS A 209 -0.26 0.79 1.97
C LYS A 209 1.12 0.25 2.36
N ASP A 210 2.11 1.13 2.53
CA ASP A 210 3.50 0.74 2.85
C ASP A 210 3.62 0.05 4.21
N ARG A 211 2.79 0.44 5.16
CA ARG A 211 2.73 -0.17 6.49
C ARG A 211 1.81 -1.40 6.56
N THR A 212 1.21 -1.78 5.45
CA THR A 212 0.28 -2.91 5.36
C THR A 212 -0.90 -2.76 6.35
N TYR A 213 -1.38 -1.53 6.56
CA TYR A 213 -2.60 -1.28 7.33
C TYR A 213 -3.84 -1.54 6.48
N VAL A 214 -3.68 -1.38 5.17
CA VAL A 214 -4.69 -1.71 4.16
C VAL A 214 -4.05 -2.44 2.98
N ARG A 215 -4.82 -3.29 2.32
CA ARG A 215 -4.55 -3.79 0.97
C ARG A 215 -5.54 -3.19 -0.01
N VAL A 216 -5.18 -3.19 -1.28
CA VAL A 216 -6.04 -2.70 -2.36
C VAL A 216 -6.35 -3.85 -3.30
N GLU A 217 -7.64 -4.16 -3.47
CA GLU A 217 -8.15 -5.15 -4.40
C GLU A 217 -9.26 -4.52 -5.25
N LYS A 218 -9.22 -4.70 -6.56
CA LYS A 218 -10.19 -4.11 -7.50
C LYS A 218 -10.47 -2.62 -7.23
N ASN A 219 -9.39 -1.86 -7.00
CA ASN A 219 -9.42 -0.43 -6.66
C ASN A 219 -10.16 -0.06 -5.34
N ARG A 220 -10.33 -1.01 -4.42
CA ARG A 220 -10.99 -0.81 -3.12
C ARG A 220 -10.04 -1.12 -1.97
N PHE A 221 -10.15 -0.36 -0.88
CA PHE A 221 -9.38 -0.61 0.33
C PHE A 221 -10.01 -1.69 1.20
N PHE A 222 -9.18 -2.60 1.66
CA PHE A 222 -9.50 -3.58 2.69
C PHE A 222 -8.59 -3.37 3.88
N ALA A 223 -9.17 -3.21 5.06
CA ALA A 223 -8.39 -3.07 6.27
C ALA A 223 -7.73 -4.39 6.65
N GLU A 224 -6.42 -4.35 6.84
CA GLU A 224 -5.62 -5.49 7.30
C GLU A 224 -5.65 -5.63 8.83
N GLU A 225 -5.25 -6.80 9.34
CA GLU A 225 -5.23 -7.10 10.77
C GLU A 225 -4.43 -6.05 11.58
N SER A 226 -3.26 -5.67 11.09
CA SER A 226 -2.42 -4.65 11.71
C SER A 226 -3.08 -3.28 11.76
N GLY A 227 -3.80 -2.91 10.70
CA GLY A 227 -4.56 -1.66 10.65
C GLY A 227 -5.69 -1.64 11.66
N ARG A 228 -6.50 -2.71 11.71
CA ARG A 228 -7.60 -2.85 12.68
C ARG A 228 -7.12 -2.81 14.12
N LEU A 229 -6.04 -3.54 14.43
CA LEU A 229 -5.48 -3.57 15.77
C LEU A 229 -4.94 -2.20 16.20
N LEU A 230 -4.24 -1.51 15.27
CA LEU A 230 -3.74 -0.16 15.54
C LEU A 230 -4.90 0.83 15.75
N THR A 231 -5.93 0.78 14.92
CA THR A 231 -7.11 1.64 15.06
C THR A 231 -7.79 1.40 16.40
N ALA A 232 -8.03 0.15 16.77
CA ALA A 232 -8.63 -0.20 18.06
C ALA A 232 -7.77 0.29 19.25
N PHE A 233 -6.44 0.17 19.15
CA PHE A 233 -5.53 0.71 20.16
C PHE A 233 -5.63 2.24 20.26
N LEU A 234 -5.65 2.93 19.15
CA LEU A 234 -5.73 4.39 19.13
C LEU A 234 -7.10 4.88 19.63
N GLU A 235 -8.20 4.26 19.21
CA GLU A 235 -9.56 4.59 19.68
C GLU A 235 -9.71 4.33 21.17
N ARG A 236 -9.10 3.26 21.71
CA ARG A 236 -9.21 2.93 23.13
C ARG A 236 -8.34 3.81 24.03
N PHE A 237 -7.11 4.13 23.60
CA PHE A 237 -6.14 4.82 24.45
C PHE A 237 -5.89 6.28 24.08
N PHE A 238 -6.22 6.69 22.86
CA PHE A 238 -5.97 8.01 22.30
C PHE A 238 -7.21 8.59 21.58
N GLU A 239 -8.41 8.22 22.01
CA GLU A 239 -9.70 8.55 21.39
C GLU A 239 -9.76 10.00 20.90
N ARG A 240 -9.47 10.97 21.79
CA ARG A 240 -9.48 12.40 21.45
C ARG A 240 -8.59 12.75 20.27
N TYR A 241 -7.39 12.13 20.19
CA TYR A 241 -6.38 12.47 19.18
C TYR A 241 -6.65 11.85 17.80
N VAL A 242 -7.52 10.86 17.73
CA VAL A 242 -7.93 10.21 16.47
C VAL A 242 -9.35 10.57 16.05
N ALA A 243 -10.05 11.37 16.84
CA ALA A 243 -11.35 11.91 16.48
C ALA A 243 -11.25 12.81 15.23
N TYR A 244 -12.22 12.73 14.34
CA TYR A 244 -12.19 13.47 13.07
C TYR A 244 -12.23 14.97 13.27
N ASP A 245 -13.06 15.46 14.19
CA ASP A 245 -13.20 16.85 14.55
C ASP A 245 -11.92 17.42 15.20
N TYR A 246 -11.22 16.62 15.98
CA TYR A 246 -9.94 17.02 16.58
C TYR A 246 -8.86 17.22 15.50
N THR A 247 -8.75 16.30 14.55
CA THR A 247 -7.78 16.42 13.45
C THR A 247 -8.12 17.60 12.55
N ALA A 248 -9.40 17.78 12.20
CA ALA A 248 -9.86 18.94 11.43
C ALA A 248 -9.58 20.26 12.17
N GLY A 249 -9.83 20.30 13.49
CA GLY A 249 -9.54 21.46 14.33
C GLY A 249 -8.04 21.78 14.43
N LEU A 250 -7.15 20.78 14.39
CA LEU A 250 -5.70 21.01 14.29
C LEU A 250 -5.31 21.65 12.96
N GLU A 251 -5.88 21.19 11.86
CA GLU A 251 -5.66 21.78 10.53
C GLU A 251 -6.12 23.26 10.50
N ASP A 252 -7.30 23.55 11.05
CA ASP A 252 -7.81 24.92 11.15
C ASP A 252 -6.89 25.83 12.00
N GLN A 253 -6.34 25.31 13.10
CA GLN A 253 -5.39 26.06 13.93
C GLN A 253 -4.07 26.32 13.21
N LEU A 254 -3.57 25.34 12.42
CA LEU A 254 -2.40 25.53 11.58
C LEU A 254 -2.64 26.62 10.51
N ASP A 255 -3.86 26.67 9.96
CA ASP A 255 -4.25 27.72 9.04
C ASP A 255 -4.29 29.11 9.71
N GLU A 256 -4.77 29.22 10.97
CA GLU A 256 -4.73 30.46 11.73
C GLU A 256 -3.28 30.93 12.00
N ILE A 257 -2.38 29.97 12.27
CA ILE A 257 -0.94 30.27 12.46
C ILE A 257 -0.32 30.74 11.14
N SER A 258 -0.60 30.08 10.03
CA SER A 258 -0.08 30.45 8.71
C SER A 258 -0.58 31.84 8.26
N GLY A 259 -1.82 32.18 8.64
CA GLY A 259 -2.40 33.50 8.42
C GLY A 259 -1.93 34.61 9.41
N GLY A 260 -1.01 34.31 10.32
CA GLY A 260 -0.48 35.25 11.32
C GLY A 260 -1.49 35.65 12.40
N ARG A 261 -2.59 34.92 12.56
CA ARG A 261 -3.65 35.20 13.55
C ARG A 261 -3.48 34.43 14.86
N ALA A 262 -2.63 33.41 14.89
CA ALA A 262 -2.32 32.61 16.06
C ALA A 262 -0.82 32.41 16.22
N ASP A 263 -0.35 32.25 17.46
CA ASP A 263 1.04 32.00 17.79
C ASP A 263 1.32 30.49 17.83
N TRP A 264 2.31 30.02 17.04
CA TRP A 264 2.65 28.63 16.92
C TRP A 264 3.25 28.02 18.20
N GLN A 265 3.97 28.82 19.01
CA GLN A 265 4.58 28.34 20.26
C GLN A 265 3.49 28.03 21.27
N THR A 266 2.55 28.93 21.45
CA THR A 266 1.37 28.75 22.34
C THR A 266 0.57 27.52 21.93
N PHE A 267 0.39 27.30 20.63
CA PHE A 267 -0.29 26.12 20.11
C PHE A 267 0.46 24.83 20.47
N LEU A 268 1.76 24.77 20.19
CA LEU A 268 2.58 23.59 20.48
C LEU A 268 2.68 23.30 21.98
N GLU A 269 2.80 24.33 22.82
CA GLU A 269 2.80 24.18 24.29
C GLU A 269 1.49 23.59 24.79
N SER A 270 0.36 24.08 24.27
CA SER A 270 -0.96 23.56 24.62
C SER A 270 -1.13 22.10 24.20
N PHE A 271 -0.78 21.77 22.95
CA PHE A 271 -0.81 20.38 22.46
C PHE A 271 0.07 19.47 23.32
N TRP A 272 1.30 19.87 23.58
CA TRP A 272 2.27 19.03 24.29
C TRP A 272 1.92 18.84 25.76
N ARG A 273 1.33 19.84 26.41
CA ARG A 273 0.86 19.79 27.80
C ARG A 273 -0.16 18.66 28.01
N ASP A 274 -1.03 18.43 27.02
CA ASP A 274 -2.05 17.39 27.08
C ASP A 274 -1.51 16.04 26.59
N PHE A 275 -0.75 16.05 25.49
CA PHE A 275 -0.30 14.82 24.81
C PHE A 275 0.78 14.06 25.60
N LYS A 276 1.74 14.78 26.20
CA LYS A 276 2.86 14.16 26.94
C LYS A 276 2.40 13.33 28.15
N PRO A 277 1.54 13.81 29.05
CA PRO A 277 1.02 13.01 30.15
C PRO A 277 0.23 11.78 29.66
N LYS A 278 -0.59 11.95 28.64
CA LYS A 278 -1.35 10.82 28.06
C LYS A 278 -0.44 9.74 27.49
N THR A 279 0.62 10.13 26.83
CA THR A 279 1.62 9.17 26.33
C THR A 279 2.33 8.45 27.48
N ALA A 280 2.68 9.17 28.56
CA ALA A 280 3.32 8.57 29.73
C ALA A 280 2.39 7.55 30.41
N GLU A 281 1.12 7.89 30.62
CA GLU A 281 0.09 6.98 31.17
C GLU A 281 0.00 5.67 30.38
N VAL A 282 -0.07 5.75 29.06
CA VAL A 282 -0.16 4.55 28.20
C VAL A 282 1.13 3.74 28.22
N MET A 283 2.30 4.39 28.28
CA MET A 283 3.59 3.72 28.33
C MET A 283 3.86 2.98 29.66
N GLU A 284 3.19 3.34 30.74
CA GLU A 284 3.27 2.65 32.04
C GLU A 284 2.46 1.34 32.07
N GLN A 285 1.50 1.17 31.18
CA GLN A 285 0.68 -0.04 31.12
C GLN A 285 1.49 -1.26 30.65
N LYS A 286 1.21 -2.40 31.23
CA LYS A 286 1.81 -3.66 30.79
C LYS A 286 1.18 -4.13 29.48
N PRO A 287 1.94 -4.73 28.57
CA PRO A 287 1.40 -5.27 27.31
C PRO A 287 0.23 -6.25 27.50
N SER A 288 0.19 -6.97 28.62
CA SER A 288 -0.92 -7.87 28.96
C SER A 288 -2.21 -7.12 29.29
N GLU A 289 -2.12 -5.98 29.97
CA GLU A 289 -3.24 -5.12 30.32
C GLU A 289 -3.82 -4.47 29.05
N VAL A 290 -2.94 -3.91 28.20
CA VAL A 290 -3.32 -3.39 26.89
C VAL A 290 -4.01 -4.46 26.03
N THR A 291 -3.48 -5.69 25.99
CA THR A 291 -4.09 -6.77 25.22
C THR A 291 -5.46 -7.16 25.77
N ALA A 292 -5.66 -7.17 27.10
CA ALA A 292 -6.95 -7.45 27.70
C ALA A 292 -8.00 -6.37 27.38
N GLU A 293 -7.63 -5.10 27.42
CA GLU A 293 -8.50 -4.00 27.04
C GLU A 293 -8.90 -4.09 25.55
N LEU A 294 -7.94 -4.42 24.67
CA LEU A 294 -8.22 -4.62 23.26
C LEU A 294 -9.08 -5.86 22.98
N ASP A 295 -8.96 -6.92 23.78
CA ASP A 295 -9.83 -8.10 23.68
C ASP A 295 -11.30 -7.76 23.99
N ILE A 296 -11.52 -6.88 24.97
CA ILE A 296 -12.85 -6.38 25.31
C ILE A 296 -13.37 -5.47 24.19
N PHE A 297 -12.56 -4.48 23.77
CA PHE A 297 -12.96 -3.50 22.76
C PHE A 297 -13.28 -4.14 21.42
N LEU A 298 -12.48 -5.12 21.00
CA LEU A 298 -12.64 -5.84 19.74
C LEU A 298 -13.62 -7.04 19.84
N SER A 299 -14.21 -7.29 21.01
CA SER A 299 -15.08 -8.45 21.20
C SER A 299 -16.20 -8.57 20.17
N PRO A 300 -16.96 -7.51 19.84
CA PRO A 300 -18.02 -7.63 18.83
C PRO A 300 -17.50 -8.02 17.44
N TYR A 301 -16.28 -7.64 17.12
CA TYR A 301 -15.62 -7.99 15.86
C TYR A 301 -15.02 -9.40 15.88
N LEU A 302 -14.32 -9.76 16.97
CA LEU A 302 -13.63 -11.05 17.08
C LEU A 302 -14.60 -12.21 17.38
N PHE A 303 -15.65 -11.92 18.11
CA PHE A 303 -16.61 -12.90 18.64
C PHE A 303 -18.03 -12.43 18.37
N PRO A 304 -18.45 -12.30 17.10
CA PRO A 304 -19.83 -11.92 16.78
C PRO A 304 -20.81 -12.97 17.33
N GLU A 305 -21.99 -12.51 17.68
CA GLU A 305 -23.08 -13.39 18.12
C GLU A 305 -23.38 -14.44 17.04
N ARG A 306 -23.63 -15.67 17.48
CA ARG A 306 -23.98 -16.76 16.59
C ARG A 306 -25.49 -16.91 16.50
N GLU A 307 -26.00 -17.27 15.34
CA GLU A 307 -27.42 -17.48 15.09
C GLU A 307 -28.02 -18.58 15.99
N ASP A 308 -27.19 -19.57 16.38
CA ASP A 308 -27.57 -20.67 17.26
C ASP A 308 -27.59 -20.31 18.77
N GLY A 309 -27.26 -19.05 19.12
CA GLY A 309 -27.20 -18.55 20.50
C GLY A 309 -26.04 -19.12 21.33
N THR A 310 -25.10 -19.86 20.72
CA THR A 310 -23.92 -20.37 21.45
C THR A 310 -22.89 -19.28 21.69
N ASP A 311 -22.20 -19.32 22.86
CA ASP A 311 -21.13 -18.36 23.17
C ASP A 311 -19.98 -18.47 22.17
N PRO A 312 -19.72 -17.41 21.35
CA PRO A 312 -18.68 -17.45 20.31
C PRO A 312 -17.26 -17.55 20.89
N ARG A 313 -17.10 -17.34 22.20
CA ARG A 313 -15.81 -17.47 22.90
C ARG A 313 -15.50 -18.90 23.35
N VAL A 314 -16.40 -19.83 23.28
CA VAL A 314 -16.13 -21.25 23.62
C VAL A 314 -15.15 -21.82 22.60
N CYS A 315 -14.09 -22.45 23.08
CA CYS A 315 -13.07 -23.05 22.22
C CYS A 315 -13.64 -24.26 21.46
N PRO A 316 -13.63 -24.28 20.14
CA PRO A 316 -14.20 -25.38 19.35
C PRO A 316 -13.40 -26.68 19.46
N LYS A 317 -12.14 -26.63 19.97
CA LYS A 317 -11.27 -27.80 20.09
C LYS A 317 -11.46 -28.54 21.42
N CYS A 318 -11.56 -27.85 22.55
CA CYS A 318 -11.70 -28.49 23.86
C CYS A 318 -13.09 -28.33 24.49
N GLY A 319 -13.95 -27.46 23.96
CA GLY A 319 -15.30 -27.24 24.46
C GLY A 319 -15.39 -26.48 25.80
N GLU A 320 -14.28 -26.34 26.53
CA GLU A 320 -14.25 -25.81 27.92
C GLU A 320 -13.53 -24.44 28.00
N GLY A 321 -12.43 -24.27 27.26
CA GLY A 321 -11.62 -23.05 27.31
C GLY A 321 -12.29 -21.88 26.61
N ARG A 322 -11.97 -20.66 27.04
CA ARG A 322 -12.43 -19.43 26.40
C ARG A 322 -11.40 -18.89 25.43
N LEU A 323 -11.86 -18.42 24.30
CA LEU A 323 -11.04 -17.74 23.29
C LEU A 323 -10.81 -16.29 23.71
N ALA A 324 -9.57 -15.83 23.62
CA ALA A 324 -9.19 -14.47 23.91
C ALA A 324 -8.07 -13.98 22.97
N LEU A 325 -8.00 -12.67 22.76
CA LEU A 325 -6.91 -12.03 22.04
C LEU A 325 -5.59 -12.22 22.79
N ARG A 326 -4.53 -12.54 22.07
CA ARG A 326 -3.18 -12.69 22.61
C ARG A 326 -2.18 -11.96 21.71
N GLY A 327 -1.20 -11.33 22.34
CA GLY A 327 -0.05 -10.76 21.65
C GLY A 327 1.04 -11.81 21.42
N GLY A 328 1.57 -11.89 20.22
CA GLY A 328 2.67 -12.76 19.85
C GLY A 328 3.81 -12.02 19.15
N LYS A 329 4.94 -12.68 18.97
CA LYS A 329 6.11 -12.11 18.26
C LYS A 329 5.78 -11.62 16.83
N PHE A 330 4.73 -12.16 16.26
CA PHE A 330 4.35 -11.95 14.85
C PHE A 330 3.02 -11.20 14.67
N GLY A 331 2.48 -10.61 15.73
CA GLY A 331 1.19 -9.93 15.74
C GLY A 331 0.23 -10.51 16.76
N ALA A 332 -1.01 -10.03 16.72
CA ALA A 332 -2.07 -10.53 17.59
C ALA A 332 -2.74 -11.77 16.97
N PHE A 333 -3.22 -12.65 17.82
CA PHE A 333 -3.96 -13.86 17.44
C PHE A 333 -4.96 -14.21 18.54
N VAL A 334 -5.95 -15.01 18.21
CA VAL A 334 -6.91 -15.52 19.21
C VAL A 334 -6.46 -16.90 19.64
N ALA A 335 -6.43 -17.14 20.96
CA ALA A 335 -6.02 -18.42 21.53
C ALA A 335 -6.96 -18.88 22.65
N CYS A 336 -6.95 -20.19 22.89
CA CYS A 336 -7.67 -20.79 23.99
C CYS A 336 -7.00 -20.51 25.34
N SER A 337 -7.80 -20.26 26.39
CA SER A 337 -7.33 -20.05 27.79
C SER A 337 -6.67 -21.30 28.39
N ASN A 338 -7.01 -22.50 27.92
CA ASN A 338 -6.49 -23.76 28.43
C ASN A 338 -5.12 -24.17 27.84
N TYR A 339 -4.34 -23.18 27.38
CA TYR A 339 -2.94 -23.44 27.03
C TYR A 339 -2.13 -23.73 28.32
N PRO A 340 -1.24 -24.75 28.34
CA PRO A 340 -0.71 -25.53 27.20
C PRO A 340 -1.49 -26.80 26.81
N ASP A 341 -2.51 -27.19 27.54
CA ASP A 341 -3.27 -28.43 27.31
C ASP A 341 -4.07 -28.34 26.00
N CYS A 342 -4.71 -27.21 25.75
CA CYS A 342 -5.34 -26.90 24.48
C CYS A 342 -4.50 -25.89 23.69
N LYS A 343 -4.01 -26.30 22.52
CA LYS A 343 -3.17 -25.46 21.62
C LYS A 343 -3.97 -24.85 20.48
N TYR A 344 -5.28 -24.63 20.68
CA TYR A 344 -6.10 -23.98 19.66
C TYR A 344 -5.71 -22.52 19.51
N THR A 345 -5.45 -22.11 18.27
CA THR A 345 -5.23 -20.71 17.89
C THR A 345 -5.90 -20.43 16.56
N ARG A 346 -6.36 -19.21 16.35
CA ARG A 346 -6.80 -18.72 15.06
C ARG A 346 -6.24 -17.33 14.80
N LYS A 347 -6.20 -16.95 13.52
CA LYS A 347 -5.79 -15.59 13.12
C LYS A 347 -6.77 -14.55 13.68
N PHE A 348 -6.32 -13.30 13.69
CA PHE A 348 -7.11 -12.14 14.13
C PHE A 348 -8.34 -11.88 13.24
N ALA A 349 -8.38 -12.37 11.98
CA ALA A 349 -9.47 -12.18 11.05
C ALA A 349 -10.84 -12.60 11.61
N GLN A 350 -11.88 -11.90 11.17
CA GLN A 350 -13.26 -12.14 11.63
C GLN A 350 -13.74 -13.55 11.24
N PRO A 351 -14.37 -14.29 12.15
CA PRO A 351 -15.01 -15.57 11.83
C PRO A 351 -16.20 -15.33 10.89
N GLY A 352 -16.27 -16.05 9.78
CA GLY A 352 -17.40 -15.99 8.85
C GLY A 352 -17.37 -14.90 7.77
N GLY A 353 -16.30 -14.11 7.64
CA GLY A 353 -16.05 -13.33 6.43
C GLY A 353 -15.60 -14.24 5.28
N GLU A 354 -15.88 -13.86 4.05
CA GLU A 354 -15.53 -14.63 2.83
C GLU A 354 -14.04 -15.07 2.70
N ASN A 355 -13.20 -14.69 3.66
CA ASN A 355 -11.80 -15.09 3.81
C ASN A 355 -11.45 -15.65 5.21
N GLY A 356 -12.43 -16.07 6.01
CA GLY A 356 -12.26 -16.43 7.43
C GLY A 356 -12.20 -17.91 7.75
N GLU A 357 -12.37 -18.78 6.78
CA GLU A 357 -11.95 -20.16 6.93
C GLU A 357 -10.43 -20.19 6.80
N ASP A 358 -9.72 -20.49 7.89
CA ASP A 358 -8.44 -21.16 7.80
C ASP A 358 -8.77 -22.51 7.13
N THR A 359 -9.01 -22.45 5.82
CA THR A 359 -9.01 -23.65 5.00
C THR A 359 -7.61 -24.19 5.22
N GLY A 360 -7.53 -25.23 6.03
CA GLY A 360 -6.30 -25.96 6.25
C GLY A 360 -5.57 -26.18 4.91
N PRO A 361 -4.46 -26.87 4.87
CA PRO A 361 -3.72 -27.08 3.64
C PRO A 361 -4.68 -27.42 2.49
N GLU A 362 -4.82 -26.55 1.51
CA GLU A 362 -5.65 -26.83 0.33
C GLU A 362 -4.91 -27.80 -0.57
N LEU A 363 -5.42 -29.00 -0.70
CA LEU A 363 -4.87 -29.98 -1.62
C LEU A 363 -5.17 -29.57 -3.07
N LEU A 364 -4.12 -29.20 -3.82
CA LEU A 364 -4.24 -28.86 -5.24
C LEU A 364 -4.23 -30.10 -6.14
N GLY A 365 -3.63 -31.18 -5.69
CA GLY A 365 -3.49 -32.43 -6.44
C GLY A 365 -2.15 -33.11 -6.21
N GLN A 366 -1.81 -34.07 -7.06
CA GLN A 366 -0.55 -34.82 -7.01
C GLN A 366 0.42 -34.31 -8.08
N HIS A 367 1.71 -34.27 -7.75
CA HIS A 367 2.75 -33.96 -8.72
C HIS A 367 2.79 -35.05 -9.80
N PRO A 368 2.73 -34.70 -11.10
CA PRO A 368 2.55 -35.69 -12.18
C PRO A 368 3.65 -36.76 -12.25
N ASP A 369 4.90 -36.42 -11.91
CA ASP A 369 6.02 -37.35 -12.01
C ASP A 369 6.29 -38.11 -10.72
N THR A 370 5.97 -37.56 -9.55
CA THR A 370 6.33 -38.16 -8.26
C THR A 370 5.15 -38.70 -7.48
N GLY A 371 3.92 -38.36 -7.85
CA GLY A 371 2.70 -38.75 -7.14
C GLY A 371 2.55 -38.15 -5.74
N ILE A 372 3.44 -37.23 -5.34
CA ILE A 372 3.40 -36.60 -4.03
C ILE A 372 2.35 -35.48 -4.03
N ASN A 373 1.57 -35.39 -2.97
CA ASN A 373 0.57 -34.33 -2.80
C ASN A 373 1.21 -32.95 -2.76
N ILE A 374 0.60 -32.00 -3.47
CA ILE A 374 0.92 -30.59 -3.45
C ILE A 374 -0.21 -29.84 -2.76
N GLU A 375 0.14 -29.10 -1.73
CA GLU A 375 -0.79 -28.33 -0.93
C GLU A 375 -0.47 -26.82 -1.04
N ARG A 376 -1.51 -26.00 -1.09
CA ARG A 376 -1.41 -24.55 -0.91
C ARG A 376 -1.60 -24.24 0.57
N LYS A 377 -0.61 -23.58 1.14
CA LYS A 377 -0.59 -23.17 2.56
C LYS A 377 -0.39 -21.67 2.69
N SER A 378 -0.87 -21.10 3.77
CA SER A 378 -0.60 -19.72 4.12
C SER A 378 0.53 -19.66 5.13
N GLY A 379 1.56 -18.85 4.86
CA GLY A 379 2.72 -18.71 5.72
C GLY A 379 3.03 -17.26 6.07
N ARG A 380 4.04 -17.08 6.92
CA ARG A 380 4.51 -15.77 7.41
C ARG A 380 4.85 -14.77 6.29
N PHE A 381 5.31 -15.27 5.14
CA PHE A 381 5.73 -14.45 3.99
C PHE A 381 4.70 -14.42 2.87
N GLY A 382 3.48 -14.88 3.12
CA GLY A 382 2.40 -15.02 2.16
C GLY A 382 2.08 -16.48 1.84
N PRO A 383 1.18 -16.70 0.87
CA PRO A 383 0.83 -18.05 0.44
C PRO A 383 2.02 -18.74 -0.24
N TYR A 384 2.10 -20.05 -0.05
CA TYR A 384 3.17 -20.89 -0.64
C TYR A 384 2.65 -22.28 -0.95
N PHE A 385 3.32 -22.96 -1.85
CA PHE A 385 3.11 -24.38 -2.12
C PHE A 385 4.05 -25.24 -1.32
N GLU A 386 3.55 -26.35 -0.81
CA GLU A 386 4.33 -27.39 -0.14
C GLU A 386 4.06 -28.73 -0.82
N MET A 387 5.13 -29.45 -1.13
CA MET A 387 5.10 -30.80 -1.68
C MET A 387 5.82 -31.75 -0.71
N GLY A 388 5.11 -32.77 -0.22
CA GLY A 388 5.62 -33.72 0.79
C GLY A 388 5.47 -33.19 2.22
N GLU A 389 5.98 -33.95 3.19
CA GLU A 389 5.83 -33.70 4.60
C GLU A 389 7.19 -33.60 5.34
N GLY A 390 7.19 -32.88 6.46
CA GLY A 390 8.31 -32.81 7.38
C GLY A 390 9.51 -32.01 6.90
N LYS A 391 10.73 -32.50 7.18
CA LYS A 391 11.99 -31.78 6.88
C LYS A 391 12.40 -31.84 5.42
N GLU A 392 11.88 -32.78 4.67
CA GLU A 392 12.17 -32.99 3.24
C GLU A 392 11.15 -32.32 2.32
N ALA A 393 10.12 -31.70 2.87
CA ALA A 393 9.12 -30.98 2.09
C ALA A 393 9.74 -29.85 1.27
N LYS A 394 9.49 -29.84 -0.03
CA LYS A 394 9.83 -28.73 -0.91
C LYS A 394 8.79 -27.62 -0.76
N ARG A 395 9.25 -26.38 -0.71
CA ARG A 395 8.39 -25.20 -0.56
C ARG A 395 8.73 -24.14 -1.60
N ALA A 396 7.71 -23.56 -2.21
CA ALA A 396 7.84 -22.45 -3.14
C ALA A 396 6.83 -21.35 -2.77
N SER A 397 7.31 -20.13 -2.53
CA SER A 397 6.44 -18.97 -2.32
C SER A 397 5.70 -18.61 -3.60
N ILE A 398 4.46 -18.16 -3.49
CA ILE A 398 3.67 -17.68 -4.63
C ILE A 398 4.10 -16.23 -4.90
N PRO A 399 4.63 -15.91 -6.09
CA PRO A 399 5.02 -14.56 -6.46
C PRO A 399 3.83 -13.63 -6.55
N LYS A 400 4.03 -12.34 -6.19
CA LYS A 400 2.97 -11.32 -6.16
C LYS A 400 2.50 -10.86 -7.55
N ASP A 401 3.26 -11.11 -8.58
CA ASP A 401 2.96 -10.78 -9.97
C ASP A 401 2.09 -11.84 -10.67
N LEU A 402 1.78 -12.93 -9.98
CA LEU A 402 0.81 -13.92 -10.44
C LEU A 402 -0.53 -13.69 -9.73
N PRO A 403 -1.67 -13.61 -10.47
CA PRO A 403 -2.99 -13.50 -9.87
C PRO A 403 -3.31 -14.76 -9.07
N ALA A 404 -3.65 -14.58 -7.80
CA ALA A 404 -3.85 -15.70 -6.87
C ALA A 404 -5.02 -16.63 -7.25
N GLU A 405 -5.97 -16.12 -8.03
CA GLU A 405 -7.18 -16.83 -8.47
C GLU A 405 -6.89 -17.86 -9.57
N ASP A 406 -5.83 -17.66 -10.37
CA ASP A 406 -5.48 -18.53 -11.51
C ASP A 406 -4.39 -19.58 -11.20
N ILE A 407 -3.90 -19.62 -9.96
CA ILE A 407 -2.74 -20.44 -9.58
C ILE A 407 -3.20 -21.84 -9.14
N GLY A 408 -3.38 -22.72 -10.12
CA GLY A 408 -3.69 -24.12 -9.93
C GLY A 408 -2.44 -25.03 -9.82
N LEU A 409 -2.67 -26.35 -9.90
CA LEU A 409 -1.65 -27.40 -9.81
C LEU A 409 -0.48 -27.19 -10.80
N GLU A 410 -0.75 -26.71 -12.01
CA GLU A 410 0.28 -26.49 -13.04
C GLU A 410 1.34 -25.47 -12.58
N TRP A 411 0.92 -24.33 -12.03
CA TRP A 411 1.82 -23.32 -11.49
C TRP A 411 2.57 -23.81 -10.25
N ALA A 412 1.90 -24.59 -9.40
CA ALA A 412 2.54 -25.17 -8.23
C ALA A 412 3.69 -26.10 -8.63
N VAL A 413 3.50 -26.97 -9.60
CA VAL A 413 4.53 -27.85 -10.15
C VAL A 413 5.69 -27.03 -10.74
N LYS A 414 5.39 -26.03 -11.57
CA LYS A 414 6.41 -25.12 -12.14
C LYS A 414 7.25 -24.43 -11.06
N LEU A 415 6.61 -23.83 -10.05
CA LEU A 415 7.32 -23.12 -8.99
C LEU A 415 8.13 -24.04 -8.08
N LEU A 416 7.64 -25.24 -7.79
CA LEU A 416 8.34 -26.26 -7.00
C LEU A 416 9.52 -26.90 -7.76
N SER A 417 9.57 -26.79 -9.10
CA SER A 417 10.68 -27.27 -9.92
C SER A 417 11.88 -26.32 -9.99
N LEU A 418 11.77 -25.11 -9.45
CA LEU A 418 12.86 -24.14 -9.46
C LEU A 418 14.03 -24.56 -8.54
N PRO A 419 15.29 -24.24 -8.90
CA PRO A 419 15.75 -23.52 -10.10
C PRO A 419 15.67 -24.37 -11.38
N ARG A 420 15.21 -23.76 -12.50
CA ARG A 420 15.16 -24.39 -13.82
C ARG A 420 16.47 -24.19 -14.56
N THR A 421 17.03 -25.25 -15.13
CA THR A 421 18.17 -25.12 -16.08
C THR A 421 17.63 -24.70 -17.44
N VAL A 422 18.08 -23.53 -17.94
CA VAL A 422 17.73 -23.01 -19.27
C VAL A 422 18.53 -23.73 -20.36
N GLY A 423 19.78 -24.02 -20.09
CA GLY A 423 20.71 -24.70 -20.96
C GLY A 423 22.17 -24.44 -20.57
N THR A 424 23.10 -24.79 -21.46
CA THR A 424 24.57 -24.62 -21.25
C THR A 424 25.06 -23.41 -22.03
N HIS A 425 25.78 -22.49 -21.38
CA HIS A 425 26.30 -21.29 -22.02
C HIS A 425 27.32 -21.65 -23.12
N PRO A 426 27.18 -21.13 -24.34
CA PRO A 426 27.98 -21.57 -25.49
C PRO A 426 29.48 -21.34 -25.36
N GLU A 427 29.92 -20.31 -24.64
CA GLU A 427 31.33 -19.97 -24.49
C GLU A 427 31.98 -20.61 -23.26
N SER A 428 31.27 -20.72 -22.13
CA SER A 428 31.84 -21.20 -20.88
C SER A 428 31.61 -22.68 -20.61
N GLY A 429 30.62 -23.29 -21.26
CA GLY A 429 30.22 -24.67 -21.00
C GLY A 429 29.50 -24.88 -19.66
N GLU A 430 29.24 -23.81 -18.88
CA GLU A 430 28.55 -23.89 -17.59
C GLU A 430 27.03 -23.66 -17.75
N PRO A 431 26.20 -24.26 -16.86
CA PRO A 431 24.75 -24.15 -16.95
C PRO A 431 24.27 -22.72 -16.64
N ILE A 432 23.24 -22.28 -17.40
CA ILE A 432 22.43 -21.10 -17.07
C ILE A 432 21.18 -21.58 -16.35
N THR A 433 20.90 -21.01 -15.20
CA THR A 433 19.72 -21.32 -14.40
C THR A 433 18.79 -20.12 -14.26
N ALA A 434 17.48 -20.37 -14.29
CA ALA A 434 16.44 -19.39 -14.02
C ALA A 434 15.75 -19.71 -12.70
N SER A 435 15.54 -18.69 -11.86
CA SER A 435 14.90 -18.88 -10.56
C SER A 435 14.27 -17.60 -10.04
N ILE A 436 13.60 -17.68 -8.90
CA ILE A 436 12.99 -16.54 -8.19
C ILE A 436 13.68 -16.39 -6.85
N GLY A 437 14.23 -15.22 -6.57
CA GLY A 437 14.93 -14.91 -5.34
C GLY A 437 14.27 -13.78 -4.56
N ARG A 438 14.92 -13.38 -3.46
CA ARG A 438 14.44 -12.28 -2.58
C ARG A 438 14.20 -10.96 -3.33
N TYR A 439 14.87 -10.74 -4.44
CA TYR A 439 14.81 -9.51 -5.24
C TYR A 439 14.00 -9.69 -6.54
N GLY A 440 13.26 -10.77 -6.67
CA GLY A 440 12.45 -11.12 -7.84
C GLY A 440 13.09 -12.17 -8.75
N PRO A 441 12.52 -12.36 -9.95
CA PRO A 441 12.97 -13.33 -10.94
C PRO A 441 14.37 -12.98 -11.49
N TYR A 442 15.21 -14.02 -11.73
CA TYR A 442 16.58 -13.83 -12.22
C TYR A 442 17.11 -15.03 -13.01
N LEU A 443 18.11 -14.75 -13.85
CA LEU A 443 19.01 -15.73 -14.44
C LEU A 443 20.34 -15.73 -13.67
N ALA A 444 20.92 -16.90 -13.48
CA ALA A 444 22.24 -17.06 -12.88
C ALA A 444 23.16 -17.88 -13.77
N HIS A 445 24.42 -17.44 -13.92
CA HIS A 445 25.47 -18.09 -14.66
C HIS A 445 26.82 -17.68 -14.09
N ALA A 446 27.69 -18.64 -13.73
CA ALA A 446 29.08 -18.39 -13.26
C ALA A 446 29.17 -17.28 -12.18
N GLY A 447 28.22 -17.23 -11.23
CA GLY A 447 28.18 -16.20 -10.18
C GLY A 447 27.70 -14.81 -10.65
N LYS A 448 27.34 -14.63 -11.91
CA LYS A 448 26.70 -13.43 -12.44
C LYS A 448 25.19 -13.61 -12.48
N TYR A 449 24.44 -12.51 -12.37
CA TYR A 449 22.99 -12.51 -12.29
C TYR A 449 22.41 -11.47 -13.26
N ALA A 450 21.39 -11.86 -14.02
CA ALA A 450 20.58 -10.95 -14.82
C ALA A 450 19.13 -10.96 -14.31
N ARG A 451 18.52 -9.79 -14.13
CA ARG A 451 17.15 -9.68 -13.64
C ARG A 451 16.17 -9.98 -14.77
N LEU A 452 15.09 -10.70 -14.44
CA LEU A 452 13.93 -10.90 -15.29
C LEU A 452 12.79 -9.98 -14.84
N GLN A 453 11.85 -9.69 -15.73
CA GLN A 453 10.79 -8.72 -15.48
C GLN A 453 9.56 -9.33 -14.80
N SER A 454 9.28 -10.61 -15.05
CA SER A 454 8.10 -11.31 -14.52
C SER A 454 8.42 -12.76 -14.15
N THR A 455 7.54 -13.35 -13.32
CA THR A 455 7.59 -14.79 -13.00
C THR A 455 7.39 -15.65 -14.24
N THR A 456 6.53 -15.27 -15.17
CA THR A 456 6.30 -15.97 -16.42
C THR A 456 7.58 -16.08 -17.25
N GLU A 457 8.36 -15.01 -17.28
CA GLU A 457 9.63 -14.97 -18.01
C GLU A 457 10.66 -15.99 -17.50
N VAL A 458 10.60 -16.40 -16.22
CA VAL A 458 11.47 -17.47 -15.67
C VAL A 458 11.27 -18.79 -16.42
N PHE A 459 10.05 -19.07 -16.85
CA PHE A 459 9.68 -20.33 -17.52
C PHE A 459 9.76 -20.24 -19.04
N GLU A 460 9.59 -19.06 -19.63
CA GLU A 460 9.57 -18.84 -21.07
C GLU A 460 10.94 -18.50 -21.66
N THR A 461 11.88 -17.99 -20.84
CA THR A 461 13.21 -17.60 -21.34
C THR A 461 13.94 -18.79 -21.95
N GLY A 462 14.24 -18.68 -23.25
CA GLY A 462 15.09 -19.62 -23.99
C GLY A 462 16.57 -19.23 -23.94
N MET A 463 17.45 -20.12 -24.45
CA MET A 463 18.92 -19.95 -24.41
C MET A 463 19.40 -18.61 -25.00
N ASN A 464 18.96 -18.24 -26.19
CA ASN A 464 19.42 -17.03 -26.87
C ASN A 464 19.09 -15.77 -26.06
N SER A 465 17.87 -15.70 -25.54
CA SER A 465 17.44 -14.60 -24.68
C SER A 465 18.20 -14.57 -23.35
N ALA A 466 18.48 -15.73 -22.75
CA ALA A 466 19.22 -15.83 -21.52
C ALA A 466 20.66 -15.34 -21.66
N VAL A 467 21.37 -15.74 -22.74
CA VAL A 467 22.73 -15.30 -23.05
C VAL A 467 22.75 -13.79 -23.31
N ALA A 468 21.82 -13.26 -24.10
CA ALA A 468 21.72 -11.82 -24.39
C ALA A 468 21.51 -10.99 -23.11
N LYS A 469 20.59 -11.40 -22.23
CA LYS A 469 20.32 -10.73 -20.95
C LYS A 469 21.50 -10.79 -19.98
N LEU A 470 22.22 -11.91 -19.93
CA LEU A 470 23.43 -12.02 -19.14
C LEU A 470 24.56 -11.15 -19.68
N ALA A 471 24.71 -11.04 -21.00
CA ALA A 471 25.69 -10.16 -21.65
C ALA A 471 25.34 -8.68 -21.40
N GLU A 472 24.06 -8.30 -21.53
CA GLU A 472 23.58 -6.95 -21.22
C GLU A 472 23.82 -6.57 -19.75
N ALA A 473 23.51 -7.48 -18.83
CA ALA A 473 23.75 -7.30 -17.40
C ALA A 473 25.26 -7.19 -17.07
N ALA A 474 26.12 -7.87 -17.84
CA ALA A 474 27.57 -7.77 -17.69
C ALA A 474 28.13 -6.46 -18.27
N ALA A 475 27.54 -5.96 -19.36
CA ALA A 475 27.91 -4.69 -20.00
C ALA A 475 27.41 -3.46 -19.20
N ASN A 476 26.26 -3.59 -18.53
CA ASN A 476 25.69 -2.59 -17.63
C ASN A 476 25.59 -3.16 -16.21
N PRO A 477 26.67 -3.22 -15.44
CA PRO A 477 26.60 -3.63 -14.05
C PRO A 477 25.73 -2.61 -13.32
N GLY A 478 24.42 -2.90 -13.23
CA GLY A 478 23.45 -2.07 -12.57
C GLY A 478 23.95 -1.73 -11.17
N ARG A 479 23.63 -0.53 -10.67
CA ARG A 479 23.99 0.01 -9.34
C ARG A 479 23.59 -0.92 -8.18
N GLY A 480 24.17 -2.14 -8.17
CA GLY A 480 24.13 -3.07 -7.07
C GLY A 480 25.01 -2.55 -5.93
N ARG A 481 24.54 -2.66 -4.69
CA ARG A 481 25.32 -2.38 -3.48
C ARG A 481 26.63 -3.18 -3.50
N GLY A 482 27.71 -2.61 -4.02
CA GLY A 482 29.02 -3.26 -4.04
C GLY A 482 29.98 -2.78 -5.12
N ALA A 483 29.55 -2.06 -6.14
CA ALA A 483 30.48 -1.38 -7.03
C ALA A 483 31.08 -0.20 -6.25
N ALA A 484 32.38 -0.25 -5.97
CA ALA A 484 33.11 0.87 -5.41
C ALA A 484 32.92 2.07 -6.34
N ARG A 485 32.19 3.10 -5.86
CA ARG A 485 32.10 4.39 -6.56
C ARG A 485 33.50 4.93 -6.74
N ALA A 486 33.80 5.54 -7.88
CA ALA A 486 35.03 6.27 -8.03
C ALA A 486 35.16 7.30 -6.90
N PRO A 487 36.33 7.46 -6.29
CA PRO A 487 36.53 8.44 -5.24
C PRO A 487 36.31 9.85 -5.79
N LEU A 488 35.64 10.71 -5.02
CA LEU A 488 35.50 12.13 -5.35
C LEU A 488 36.87 12.80 -5.39
N LYS A 489 37.79 12.40 -4.48
CA LYS A 489 39.14 12.92 -4.39
C LYS A 489 40.03 11.87 -3.73
N GLU A 490 41.23 11.63 -4.23
CA GLU A 490 42.28 10.89 -3.57
C GLU A 490 43.13 11.89 -2.78
N LEU A 491 43.17 11.72 -1.44
CA LEU A 491 43.78 12.69 -0.54
C LEU A 491 45.27 12.36 -0.25
N GLY A 492 45.64 11.10 -0.44
CA GLY A 492 47.01 10.63 -0.17
C GLY A 492 47.06 9.56 0.93
N LYS A 493 48.26 9.31 1.47
CA LYS A 493 48.47 8.28 2.48
C LYS A 493 48.35 8.85 3.90
N HIS A 494 47.69 8.09 4.76
CA HIS A 494 47.55 8.43 6.17
C HIS A 494 48.94 8.54 6.85
N PRO A 495 49.26 9.64 7.56
CA PRO A 495 50.62 9.89 8.09
C PRO A 495 51.14 8.81 9.04
N ARG A 496 50.24 8.07 9.73
CA ARG A 496 50.59 7.08 10.74
C ARG A 496 50.45 5.63 10.25
N THR A 497 49.44 5.34 9.42
CA THR A 497 49.10 3.94 9.03
C THR A 497 49.49 3.62 7.59
N GLU A 498 49.96 4.61 6.80
CA GLU A 498 50.31 4.53 5.38
C GLU A 498 49.17 4.04 4.46
N ALA A 499 47.97 3.88 5.00
CA ALA A 499 46.77 3.50 4.23
C ALA A 499 46.31 4.66 3.33
N GLU A 500 45.88 4.37 2.12
CA GLU A 500 45.33 5.38 1.20
C GLU A 500 44.00 5.96 1.71
N ILE A 501 43.95 7.28 1.86
CA ILE A 501 42.74 8.00 2.23
C ILE A 501 42.04 8.51 0.98
N LYS A 502 40.75 8.15 0.85
CA LYS A 502 39.88 8.55 -0.26
C LYS A 502 38.64 9.25 0.27
N LEU A 503 38.26 10.32 -0.39
CA LEU A 503 36.96 10.98 -0.17
C LEU A 503 35.93 10.32 -1.09
N MET A 504 34.86 9.84 -0.50
CA MET A 504 33.80 9.08 -1.18
C MET A 504 32.45 9.75 -0.98
N GLU A 505 31.56 9.59 -1.92
CA GLU A 505 30.17 9.99 -1.76
C GLU A 505 29.32 8.85 -1.19
N GLY A 506 28.66 9.07 -0.06
CA GLY A 506 27.82 8.11 0.63
C GLY A 506 26.34 8.46 0.65
N ARG A 507 25.50 7.50 1.06
CA ARG A 507 24.05 7.69 1.23
C ARG A 507 23.70 8.83 2.22
N PHE A 508 24.58 9.08 3.18
CA PHE A 508 24.41 10.08 4.25
C PHE A 508 25.29 11.31 4.06
N GLY A 509 25.81 11.53 2.86
CA GLY A 509 26.73 12.60 2.51
C GLY A 509 28.18 12.13 2.30
N PRO A 510 29.10 13.05 1.94
CA PRO A 510 30.51 12.74 1.73
C PRO A 510 31.18 12.14 2.97
N TYR A 511 32.09 11.18 2.78
CA TYR A 511 32.85 10.55 3.87
C TYR A 511 34.27 10.22 3.42
N VAL A 512 35.21 10.20 4.35
CA VAL A 512 36.59 9.75 4.13
C VAL A 512 36.75 8.30 4.58
N THR A 513 37.55 7.55 3.86
CA THR A 513 37.87 6.15 4.18
C THR A 513 39.34 5.81 3.94
N ASP A 514 39.89 4.97 4.81
CA ASP A 514 41.19 4.33 4.66
C ASP A 514 41.09 2.85 4.21
N GLY A 515 39.90 2.44 3.73
CA GLY A 515 39.56 1.07 3.37
C GLY A 515 39.09 0.21 4.54
N THR A 516 39.33 0.60 5.79
CA THR A 516 38.89 -0.10 7.02
C THR A 516 37.93 0.71 7.85
N THR A 517 38.17 2.01 7.97
CA THR A 517 37.37 2.95 8.76
C THR A 517 36.73 3.98 7.85
N ASN A 518 35.42 4.23 8.06
CA ASN A 518 34.69 5.26 7.36
C ASN A 518 34.28 6.38 8.34
N ALA A 519 34.66 7.62 8.05
CA ALA A 519 34.32 8.79 8.84
C ALA A 519 33.53 9.79 7.99
N THR A 520 32.32 10.15 8.42
CA THR A 520 31.47 11.12 7.71
C THR A 520 32.06 12.51 7.80
N LEU A 521 32.05 13.25 6.70
CA LEU A 521 32.51 14.64 6.66
C LEU A 521 31.52 15.54 7.42
N PRO A 522 31.98 16.39 8.35
CA PRO A 522 31.11 17.38 8.99
C PRO A 522 30.53 18.37 7.97
N LYS A 523 29.27 18.78 8.15
CA LYS A 523 28.59 19.71 7.23
C LYS A 523 29.27 21.07 7.11
N SER A 524 30.13 21.43 8.06
CA SER A 524 30.91 22.66 8.06
C SER A 524 32.14 22.64 7.16
N VAL A 525 32.52 21.48 6.62
CA VAL A 525 33.71 21.31 5.78
C VAL A 525 33.28 21.00 4.35
N ALA A 526 33.66 21.87 3.41
CA ALA A 526 33.38 21.64 2.00
C ALA A 526 34.27 20.47 1.47
N PRO A 527 33.73 19.55 0.65
CA PRO A 527 34.47 18.39 0.12
C PRO A 527 35.76 18.78 -0.61
N ASP A 528 35.73 19.88 -1.36
CA ASP A 528 36.85 20.36 -2.16
C ASP A 528 37.97 20.99 -1.33
N ALA A 529 37.66 21.53 -0.13
CA ALA A 529 38.59 22.19 0.76
C ALA A 529 39.25 21.23 1.77
N LEU A 530 38.84 19.95 1.80
CA LEU A 530 39.34 18.96 2.75
C LEU A 530 40.82 18.63 2.49
N THR A 531 41.64 18.78 3.55
CA THR A 531 43.08 18.44 3.54
C THR A 531 43.32 17.00 3.97
N LEU A 532 44.52 16.45 3.65
CA LEU A 532 44.93 15.11 4.09
C LEU A 532 44.99 15.00 5.60
N GLU A 533 45.45 16.03 6.28
CA GLU A 533 45.60 16.04 7.74
C GLU A 533 44.27 16.03 8.47
N GLU A 534 43.29 16.81 7.99
CA GLU A 534 41.93 16.80 8.51
C GLU A 534 41.25 15.46 8.29
N ALA A 535 41.43 14.88 7.10
CA ALA A 535 40.85 13.57 6.78
C ALA A 535 41.45 12.45 7.67
N ALA A 536 42.75 12.49 7.94
CA ALA A 536 43.41 11.56 8.84
C ALA A 536 42.90 11.70 10.28
N GLN A 537 42.73 12.94 10.77
CA GLN A 537 42.13 13.21 12.09
C GLN A 537 40.71 12.68 12.22
N LEU A 538 39.89 12.84 11.19
CA LEU A 538 38.50 12.30 11.18
C LEU A 538 38.51 10.77 11.25
N ILE A 539 39.39 10.10 10.53
CA ILE A 539 39.54 8.64 10.56
C ILE A 539 40.02 8.18 11.94
N ASP A 540 41.05 8.82 12.52
CA ASP A 540 41.57 8.49 13.84
C ASP A 540 40.54 8.69 14.95
N ALA A 541 39.81 9.82 14.90
CA ALA A 541 38.71 10.09 15.84
C ALA A 541 37.61 9.03 15.75
N ARG A 542 37.29 8.59 14.54
CA ARG A 542 36.29 7.55 14.32
C ARG A 542 36.76 6.17 14.77
N ALA A 543 38.02 5.83 14.56
CA ALA A 543 38.62 4.58 14.99
C ALA A 543 38.70 4.48 16.53
N ALA A 544 38.87 5.60 17.23
CA ALA A 544 38.91 5.68 18.69
C ALA A 544 37.53 5.52 19.36
N MET A 545 36.42 5.69 18.63
CA MET A 545 35.09 5.51 19.17
C MET A 545 34.75 4.03 19.39
N PRO A 546 34.21 3.62 20.57
CA PRO A 546 33.81 2.24 20.82
C PRO A 546 32.70 1.82 19.85
N SER A 547 32.96 0.76 19.06
CA SER A 547 31.97 0.19 18.14
C SER A 547 30.82 -0.45 18.94
N LYS A 548 29.61 0.05 18.82
CA LYS A 548 28.42 -0.65 19.32
C LYS A 548 28.26 -1.99 18.57
N GLY A 549 28.64 -3.04 19.24
CA GLY A 549 28.43 -4.47 19.06
C GLY A 549 27.94 -5.00 17.71
N LYS A 550 28.86 -5.48 16.88
CA LYS A 550 28.61 -6.61 15.99
C LYS A 550 29.37 -7.81 16.54
N LYS A 551 28.67 -8.81 17.09
CA LYS A 551 29.21 -10.11 17.42
C LYS A 551 29.88 -10.70 16.16
N LYS A 552 31.21 -10.82 16.16
CA LYS A 552 31.97 -11.58 15.16
C LYS A 552 31.59 -13.05 15.32
N VAL A 553 30.92 -13.62 14.33
CA VAL A 553 30.84 -15.07 14.14
C VAL A 553 32.19 -15.51 13.62
N ALA A 554 32.96 -16.19 14.47
CA ALA A 554 34.24 -16.78 14.10
C ALA A 554 34.00 -17.92 13.10
N LEU A 555 34.51 -17.78 11.88
CA LEU A 555 34.62 -18.88 10.92
C LEU A 555 35.62 -19.92 11.49
N LYS A 556 35.10 -21.05 11.95
CA LYS A 556 35.88 -22.24 12.20
C LYS A 556 36.37 -22.83 10.87
N LYS A 557 37.67 -22.78 10.61
CA LYS A 557 38.34 -23.55 9.56
C LYS A 557 38.08 -25.04 9.76
N LYS A 558 37.54 -25.70 8.74
CA LYS A 558 37.43 -27.16 8.64
C LYS A 558 38.84 -27.74 8.52
N VAL A 559 39.26 -28.52 9.52
CA VAL A 559 40.37 -29.46 9.45
C VAL A 559 39.77 -30.85 9.18
N ALA A 560 40.30 -31.53 8.19
CA ALA A 560 39.90 -32.84 7.74
C ALA A 560 40.15 -33.95 8.78
N PRO A 561 39.39 -35.08 8.75
CA PRO A 561 39.47 -36.10 9.79
C PRO A 561 40.62 -37.10 9.55
N LYS A 562 41.43 -37.33 10.58
CA LYS A 562 42.33 -38.51 10.67
C LYS A 562 41.58 -39.69 11.32
N LYS A 563 41.56 -40.81 10.64
CA LYS A 563 41.14 -42.14 11.12
C LYS A 563 42.09 -42.66 12.22
N LYS A 564 41.52 -43.34 13.23
CA LYS A 564 41.97 -44.55 13.98
C LYS A 564 41.32 -44.55 15.35
N ALA A 565 40.96 -45.59 15.98
CA ALA A 565 40.86 -47.04 15.87
C ALA A 565 40.15 -47.50 17.17
N ALA A 566 39.61 -48.69 17.08
CA ALA A 566 38.77 -49.38 18.07
C ALA A 566 39.34 -49.54 19.47
N GLY A 567 38.47 -49.60 20.48
CA GLY A 567 38.73 -50.08 21.81
C GLY A 567 37.44 -50.26 22.61
N LYS A 568 37.20 -51.51 22.97
CA LYS A 568 36.01 -52.08 23.61
C LYS A 568 35.91 -51.82 25.15
N PRO A 569 34.93 -52.34 25.87
CA PRO A 569 34.09 -51.63 26.83
C PRO A 569 34.24 -52.11 28.28
N LYS A 570 33.66 -51.42 29.23
CA LYS A 570 33.24 -51.94 30.58
C LYS A 570 32.37 -50.87 31.25
N ALA A 571 31.22 -51.18 31.62
CA ALA A 571 30.55 -52.01 32.62
C ALA A 571 29.80 -51.13 33.63
N ALA A 572 28.59 -51.42 33.74
CA ALA A 572 27.53 -51.09 34.66
C ALA A 572 27.86 -50.75 36.12
N ALA A 573 27.12 -49.85 36.69
CA ALA A 573 26.62 -50.02 38.06
C ALA A 573 25.31 -49.22 38.27
N LYS A 574 24.37 -49.92 38.83
CA LYS A 574 22.99 -49.60 39.18
C LYS A 574 22.90 -48.88 40.55
N PRO A 575 21.73 -48.62 41.09
CA PRO A 575 21.23 -47.38 41.66
C PRO A 575 21.12 -47.39 43.21
N LYS A 576 20.86 -46.27 43.81
CA LYS A 576 20.27 -46.24 45.16
C LYS A 576 19.14 -45.22 45.30
N SER A 577 18.08 -45.76 45.74
CA SER A 577 16.81 -45.24 46.15
C SER A 577 16.83 -44.60 47.57
N LYS A 578 15.71 -43.97 47.86
CA LYS A 578 15.10 -43.61 49.17
C LYS A 578 15.31 -42.15 49.60
N ALA A 579 14.36 -41.43 50.09
CA ALA A 579 12.98 -41.52 50.45
C ALA A 579 12.71 -40.45 51.55
N LYS A 580 11.51 -39.87 51.53
CA LYS A 580 10.77 -39.27 52.68
C LYS A 580 11.42 -38.06 53.38
N ALA A 581 10.72 -37.05 53.86
CA ALA A 581 9.30 -36.82 54.21
C ALA A 581 9.12 -35.30 54.49
N ALA A 582 7.96 -34.79 54.22
CA ALA A 582 7.01 -34.11 55.10
C ALA A 582 7.52 -32.86 55.88
N GLU A 583 6.98 -31.74 55.56
CA GLU A 583 5.91 -31.02 56.28
C GLU A 583 5.24 -30.02 55.33
#